data_04656f35fd879e7dc388b8dd3eef0257
#
_entry.id   04656f35fd879e7dc388b8dd3eef0257
#
_cell.length_a   1.000
_cell.length_b   1.000
_cell.length_c   1.000
_cell.angle_alpha   90.00
_cell.angle_beta   90.00
_cell.angle_gamma   90.00
#
_symmetry.space_group_name_H-M   'P 1'
#
loop_
_entity.id
_entity.type
_entity.pdbx_description
1 polymer ?
#
loop_
_entity_poly.entity_id
_entity_poly.type
_entity_poly.pdbx_seq_one_letter_code
_entity_poly.pdbx_strand_id
1 'polypeptide(L)'
;MEHAFLLPMPKIQGSYRLPDSEPWRESQAQVQIAYWCDRLDCLAHDKSLWFQIGEELRAISPPSLIFLSQFAETSDKESLLHLAVRDDQLDYISMLGSEKSLLERRNRFGLTPLELALYLHKQKSASVLMGASRCCGFFTQPNVEFEKNEYLETIQCEYLAQPIFDSLDLLDEILTATQKAKNDEIITSDRIWMGVYYDKEIQQGIHPRMNVRWINEEIGFGVYAAERILPCLYVGEYTGVIQERKSKHIKESNYCIRYTSWSMGKRQYVIDAQNMGNFTRFINHSDTPNISLVCAYWRGLPRLIFISLQEIPEGTQLTFDYGKTFWKQSPHKVKRNI
;
A
#
# COMPACT_ATOMS: atom_id res chain seq x y z
N MET A 1 4.81 -46.70 3.61
CA MET A 1 5.77 -46.04 4.56
C MET A 1 5.42 -44.58 4.55
N GLU A 2 4.61 -44.23 5.54
CA GLU A 2 4.03 -42.92 5.71
C GLU A 2 5.03 -42.03 6.48
N HIS A 3 5.60 -41.05 5.84
CA HIS A 3 6.25 -39.95 6.52
C HIS A 3 5.25 -38.80 6.64
N ALA A 4 4.45 -38.85 7.70
CA ALA A 4 3.71 -37.69 8.16
C ALA A 4 4.72 -36.61 8.57
N PHE A 5 4.81 -35.53 7.82
CA PHE A 5 5.53 -34.34 8.22
C PHE A 5 4.84 -33.72 9.43
N LEU A 6 5.36 -34.00 10.61
CA LEU A 6 5.00 -33.29 11.84
C LEU A 6 5.54 -31.86 11.73
N LEU A 7 4.69 -30.94 11.33
CA LEU A 7 4.99 -29.52 11.48
C LEU A 7 5.10 -29.19 12.99
N PRO A 8 6.14 -28.47 13.44
CA PRO A 8 6.25 -28.09 14.83
C PRO A 8 5.07 -27.20 15.20
N MET A 9 4.29 -27.61 16.16
CA MET A 9 3.19 -26.82 16.72
C MET A 9 3.72 -25.44 17.15
N PRO A 10 3.11 -24.35 16.72
CA PRO A 10 3.41 -23.05 17.29
C PRO A 10 3.11 -23.12 18.78
N LYS A 11 4.05 -22.72 19.63
CA LYS A 11 3.84 -22.64 21.08
C LYS A 11 2.72 -21.64 21.32
N ILE A 12 1.53 -22.14 21.66
CA ILE A 12 0.37 -21.34 21.99
C ILE A 12 0.69 -20.61 23.30
N GLN A 13 1.10 -19.35 23.20
CA GLN A 13 1.14 -18.43 24.33
C GLN A 13 -0.22 -17.76 24.46
N GLY A 14 -1.12 -18.43 25.17
CA GLY A 14 -2.45 -17.93 25.50
C GLY A 14 -3.35 -19.11 25.83
N SER A 15 -4.06 -19.08 26.95
CA SER A 15 -4.98 -20.12 27.36
C SER A 15 -6.27 -20.06 26.55
N TYR A 16 -6.22 -20.45 25.27
CA TYR A 16 -7.43 -20.76 24.52
C TYR A 16 -7.93 -22.13 25.00
N ARG A 17 -8.95 -22.10 25.86
CA ARG A 17 -9.77 -23.30 26.07
C ARG A 17 -10.60 -23.49 24.81
N LEU A 18 -10.40 -24.62 24.13
CA LEU A 18 -11.37 -25.10 23.13
C LEU A 18 -12.76 -25.14 23.78
N PRO A 19 -13.82 -24.73 23.06
CA PRO A 19 -15.18 -24.87 23.59
C PRO A 19 -15.40 -26.32 24.04
N ASP A 20 -15.86 -26.52 25.28
CA ASP A 20 -16.03 -27.83 25.88
C ASP A 20 -17.04 -28.76 25.14
N SER A 21 -17.68 -28.25 24.08
CA SER A 21 -18.72 -28.95 23.29
C SER A 21 -18.21 -29.65 22.03
N GLU A 22 -16.96 -29.43 21.58
CA GLU A 22 -16.42 -30.13 20.40
C GLU A 22 -15.21 -31.00 20.78
N PRO A 23 -15.24 -32.32 20.46
CA PRO A 23 -14.16 -33.23 20.82
C PRO A 23 -12.96 -33.10 19.90
N TRP A 24 -12.35 -31.91 19.83
CA TRP A 24 -11.10 -31.72 19.12
C TRP A 24 -9.96 -32.32 19.93
N ARG A 25 -9.67 -33.59 19.67
CA ARG A 25 -8.41 -34.16 20.12
C ARG A 25 -7.29 -33.52 19.31
N GLU A 26 -6.14 -33.29 19.93
CA GLU A 26 -4.98 -32.60 19.32
C GLU A 26 -4.62 -33.17 17.92
N SER A 27 -4.66 -34.49 17.74
CA SER A 27 -4.47 -35.16 16.45
C SER A 27 -5.56 -34.83 15.40
N GLN A 28 -6.81 -34.64 15.81
CA GLN A 28 -7.89 -34.27 14.90
C GLN A 28 -7.80 -32.80 14.48
N ALA A 29 -7.38 -31.92 15.40
CA ALA A 29 -7.14 -30.52 15.08
C ALA A 29 -6.03 -30.36 14.04
N GLN A 30 -4.93 -31.10 14.15
CA GLN A 30 -3.83 -31.08 13.18
C GLN A 30 -4.26 -31.55 11.78
N VAL A 31 -5.06 -32.63 11.70
CA VAL A 31 -5.62 -33.12 10.43
C VAL A 31 -6.53 -32.06 9.79
N GLN A 32 -7.38 -31.42 10.58
CA GLN A 32 -8.26 -30.37 10.08
C GLN A 32 -7.49 -29.14 9.61
N ILE A 33 -6.47 -28.71 10.35
CA ILE A 33 -5.63 -27.58 9.93
C ILE A 33 -4.93 -27.91 8.61
N ALA A 34 -4.33 -29.10 8.46
CA ALA A 34 -3.69 -29.51 7.22
C ALA A 34 -4.67 -29.52 6.04
N TYR A 35 -5.86 -30.09 6.23
CA TYR A 35 -6.91 -30.09 5.22
C TYR A 35 -7.27 -28.65 4.78
N TRP A 36 -7.42 -27.73 5.73
CA TRP A 36 -7.77 -26.34 5.41
C TRP A 36 -6.60 -25.58 4.79
N CYS A 37 -5.35 -25.87 5.12
CA CYS A 37 -4.21 -25.31 4.41
C CYS A 37 -4.24 -25.66 2.92
N ASP A 38 -4.47 -26.93 2.58
CA ASP A 38 -4.59 -27.36 1.19
C ASP A 38 -5.78 -26.69 0.47
N ARG A 39 -6.92 -26.54 1.18
CA ARG A 39 -8.11 -25.86 0.60
C ARG A 39 -7.85 -24.38 0.36
N LEU A 40 -7.16 -23.69 1.28
CA LEU A 40 -6.80 -22.29 1.12
C LEU A 40 -5.77 -22.10 -0.01
N ASP A 41 -4.81 -23.02 -0.17
CA ASP A 41 -3.89 -22.99 -1.31
C ASP A 41 -4.64 -23.15 -2.65
N CYS A 42 -5.60 -24.07 -2.73
CA CYS A 42 -6.45 -24.18 -3.91
C CYS A 42 -7.22 -22.87 -4.19
N LEU A 43 -7.82 -22.28 -3.14
CA LEU A 43 -8.58 -21.02 -3.24
C LEU A 43 -7.70 -19.85 -3.69
N ALA A 44 -6.46 -19.80 -3.22
CA ALA A 44 -5.51 -18.76 -3.62
C ALA A 44 -5.23 -18.75 -5.12
N HIS A 45 -5.32 -19.91 -5.78
CA HIS A 45 -5.07 -20.07 -7.21
C HIS A 45 -6.34 -20.03 -8.07
N ASP A 46 -7.51 -20.37 -7.50
CA ASP A 46 -8.77 -20.44 -8.23
C ASP A 46 -9.94 -19.84 -7.42
N LYS A 47 -10.28 -18.58 -7.75
CA LYS A 47 -11.39 -17.85 -7.12
C LYS A 47 -12.77 -18.52 -7.31
N SER A 48 -12.95 -19.37 -8.33
CA SER A 48 -14.23 -20.04 -8.58
C SER A 48 -14.59 -21.00 -7.45
N LEU A 49 -13.61 -21.42 -6.66
CA LEU A 49 -13.78 -22.30 -5.51
C LEU A 49 -14.46 -21.62 -4.30
N TRP A 50 -14.61 -20.27 -4.28
CA TRP A 50 -15.29 -19.58 -3.16
C TRP A 50 -16.69 -20.12 -2.88
N PHE A 51 -17.44 -20.49 -3.92
CA PHE A 51 -18.77 -21.05 -3.71
C PHE A 51 -18.70 -22.37 -2.92
N GLN A 52 -17.86 -23.32 -3.39
CA GLN A 52 -17.71 -24.64 -2.78
C GLN A 52 -17.10 -24.53 -1.37
N ILE A 53 -16.00 -23.81 -1.23
CA ILE A 53 -15.33 -23.60 0.05
C ILE A 53 -16.24 -22.82 0.99
N GLY A 54 -17.03 -21.88 0.48
CA GLY A 54 -18.01 -21.14 1.24
C GLY A 54 -19.09 -22.02 1.86
N GLU A 55 -19.56 -23.04 1.15
CA GLU A 55 -20.50 -24.03 1.71
C GLU A 55 -19.84 -24.85 2.84
N GLU A 56 -18.61 -25.28 2.65
CA GLU A 56 -17.83 -25.99 3.66
C GLU A 56 -17.61 -25.12 4.90
N LEU A 57 -17.24 -23.84 4.73
CA LEU A 57 -17.02 -22.88 5.82
C LEU A 57 -18.31 -22.56 6.60
N ARG A 58 -19.47 -22.50 5.91
CA ARG A 58 -20.76 -22.28 6.57
C ARG A 58 -21.21 -23.47 7.43
N ALA A 59 -20.73 -24.67 7.11
CA ALA A 59 -21.00 -25.86 7.89
C ALA A 59 -20.19 -25.90 9.20
N ILE A 60 -19.18 -25.04 9.36
CA ILE A 60 -18.33 -24.94 10.54
C ILE A 60 -18.94 -23.94 11.51
N SER A 61 -18.94 -24.25 12.80
CA SER A 61 -19.38 -23.28 13.80
C SER A 61 -18.48 -22.03 13.81
N PRO A 62 -19.02 -20.82 14.07
CA PRO A 62 -18.21 -19.61 14.07
C PRO A 62 -16.94 -19.67 14.96
N PRO A 63 -17.00 -20.21 16.21
CA PRO A 63 -15.79 -20.36 17.02
C PRO A 63 -14.74 -21.27 16.39
N SER A 64 -15.15 -22.38 15.78
CA SER A 64 -14.26 -23.31 15.09
C SER A 64 -13.66 -22.69 13.83
N LEU A 65 -14.43 -21.88 13.11
CA LEU A 65 -13.95 -21.16 11.95
C LEU A 65 -12.89 -20.12 12.33
N ILE A 66 -13.11 -19.36 13.41
CA ILE A 66 -12.11 -18.43 13.93
C ILE A 66 -10.84 -19.18 14.32
N PHE A 67 -10.97 -20.29 15.04
CA PHE A 67 -9.84 -21.14 15.41
C PHE A 67 -9.07 -21.63 14.18
N LEU A 68 -9.74 -22.24 13.22
CA LEU A 68 -9.09 -22.71 11.98
C LEU A 68 -8.39 -21.57 11.23
N SER A 69 -9.03 -20.41 11.14
CA SER A 69 -8.48 -19.24 10.48
C SER A 69 -7.21 -18.70 11.16
N GLN A 70 -7.02 -18.97 12.45
CA GLN A 70 -5.80 -18.59 13.16
C GLN A 70 -4.62 -19.52 12.84
N PHE A 71 -4.85 -20.76 12.43
CA PHE A 71 -3.80 -21.75 12.23
C PHE A 71 -3.66 -22.20 10.78
N ALA A 72 -4.75 -22.21 10.01
CA ALA A 72 -4.70 -22.53 8.59
C ALA A 72 -4.21 -21.32 7.79
N GLU A 73 -3.24 -21.57 6.90
CA GLU A 73 -2.68 -20.57 6.01
C GLU A 73 -2.23 -21.22 4.70
N THR A 74 -2.12 -20.42 3.65
CA THR A 74 -1.55 -20.86 2.38
C THR A 74 -0.03 -21.04 2.49
N SER A 75 0.59 -21.64 1.48
CA SER A 75 2.05 -21.71 1.32
C SER A 75 2.71 -20.32 1.38
N ASP A 76 1.98 -19.26 1.00
CA ASP A 76 2.39 -17.87 1.06
C ASP A 76 2.05 -17.19 2.41
N LYS A 77 1.67 -17.98 3.42
CA LYS A 77 1.25 -17.53 4.75
C LYS A 77 0.02 -16.61 4.74
N GLU A 78 -0.79 -16.68 3.70
CA GLU A 78 -2.06 -15.95 3.67
C GLU A 78 -3.11 -16.69 4.49
N SER A 79 -3.73 -16.00 5.43
CA SER A 79 -4.89 -16.51 6.16
C SER A 79 -6.17 -16.40 5.32
N LEU A 80 -7.25 -17.06 5.77
CA LEU A 80 -8.56 -16.89 5.16
C LEU A 80 -8.99 -15.42 5.06
N LEU A 81 -8.62 -14.57 6.03
CA LEU A 81 -8.91 -13.14 5.98
C LEU A 81 -8.14 -12.42 4.86
N HIS A 82 -6.88 -12.80 4.59
CA HIS A 82 -6.14 -12.26 3.43
C HIS A 82 -6.82 -12.62 2.10
N LEU A 83 -7.21 -13.89 1.94
CA LEU A 83 -7.90 -14.37 0.73
C LEU A 83 -9.27 -13.68 0.56
N ALA A 84 -10.03 -13.54 1.65
CA ALA A 84 -11.30 -12.82 1.62
C ALA A 84 -11.14 -11.36 1.17
N VAL A 85 -10.08 -10.69 1.62
CA VAL A 85 -9.74 -9.33 1.18
C VAL A 85 -9.37 -9.29 -0.30
N ARG A 86 -8.54 -10.21 -0.78
CA ARG A 86 -8.16 -10.29 -2.21
C ARG A 86 -9.37 -10.36 -3.13
N ASP A 87 -10.37 -11.10 -2.71
CA ASP A 87 -11.55 -11.43 -3.53
C ASP A 87 -12.82 -10.68 -3.12
N ASP A 88 -12.69 -9.64 -2.24
CA ASP A 88 -13.79 -8.81 -1.73
C ASP A 88 -14.96 -9.61 -1.11
N GLN A 89 -14.64 -10.68 -0.38
CA GLN A 89 -15.63 -11.53 0.30
C GLN A 89 -16.07 -10.89 1.63
N LEU A 90 -16.94 -9.87 1.56
CA LEU A 90 -17.29 -9.00 2.67
C LEU A 90 -17.92 -9.73 3.87
N ASP A 91 -18.65 -10.82 3.64
CA ASP A 91 -19.26 -11.61 4.70
C ASP A 91 -18.19 -12.23 5.62
N TYR A 92 -17.14 -12.82 5.01
CA TYR A 92 -16.01 -13.38 5.75
C TYR A 92 -15.16 -12.30 6.39
N ILE A 93 -14.96 -11.16 5.71
CA ILE A 93 -14.24 -10.01 6.27
C ILE A 93 -14.97 -9.48 7.50
N SER A 94 -16.31 -9.35 7.45
CA SER A 94 -17.11 -8.88 8.57
C SER A 94 -17.07 -9.83 9.74
N MET A 95 -17.09 -11.14 9.50
CA MET A 95 -17.08 -12.17 10.52
C MET A 95 -15.71 -12.31 11.20
N LEU A 96 -14.62 -12.29 10.42
CA LEU A 96 -13.27 -12.52 10.92
C LEU A 96 -12.54 -11.22 11.31
N GLY A 97 -12.99 -10.09 10.81
CA GLY A 97 -12.35 -8.79 10.97
C GLY A 97 -12.43 -8.20 12.38
N SER A 98 -13.15 -8.82 13.31
CA SER A 98 -13.15 -8.47 14.74
C SER A 98 -12.02 -9.14 15.53
N GLU A 99 -11.37 -10.16 14.95
CA GLU A 99 -10.34 -10.94 15.62
C GLU A 99 -8.95 -10.28 15.47
N LYS A 100 -8.47 -9.71 16.58
CA LYS A 100 -7.19 -8.98 16.59
C LYS A 100 -6.02 -9.81 16.07
N SER A 101 -5.95 -11.09 16.41
CA SER A 101 -4.90 -12.00 15.96
C SER A 101 -4.86 -12.18 14.45
N LEU A 102 -6.03 -12.13 13.77
CA LEU A 102 -6.14 -12.21 12.33
C LEU A 102 -5.83 -10.88 11.65
N LEU A 103 -6.25 -9.77 12.26
CA LEU A 103 -5.97 -8.43 11.74
C LEU A 103 -4.48 -8.09 11.74
N GLU A 104 -3.73 -8.58 12.73
CA GLU A 104 -2.29 -8.35 12.88
C GLU A 104 -1.43 -9.40 12.15
N ARG A 105 -2.07 -10.45 11.62
CA ARG A 105 -1.35 -11.52 10.92
C ARG A 105 -0.74 -10.98 9.63
N ARG A 106 0.50 -11.41 9.37
CA ARG A 106 1.26 -10.99 8.18
C ARG A 106 1.49 -12.16 7.26
N ASN A 107 1.27 -11.95 5.96
CA ASN A 107 1.63 -12.93 4.94
C ASN A 107 3.16 -12.99 4.75
N ARG A 108 3.65 -13.82 3.81
CA ARG A 108 5.10 -13.97 3.54
C ARG A 108 5.81 -12.66 3.18
N PHE A 109 5.08 -11.68 2.66
CA PHE A 109 5.60 -10.36 2.31
C PHE A 109 5.53 -9.36 3.47
N GLY A 110 5.01 -9.78 4.61
CA GLY A 110 4.86 -8.94 5.79
C GLY A 110 3.63 -8.03 5.78
N LEU A 111 2.66 -8.23 4.88
CA LEU A 111 1.44 -7.44 4.78
C LEU A 111 0.34 -8.02 5.67
N THR A 112 -0.36 -7.15 6.39
CA THR A 112 -1.61 -7.47 7.07
C THR A 112 -2.78 -7.47 6.08
N PRO A 113 -3.95 -8.08 6.41
CA PRO A 113 -5.14 -8.01 5.56
C PRO A 113 -5.56 -6.59 5.20
N LEU A 114 -5.45 -5.63 6.14
CA LEU A 114 -5.77 -4.24 5.88
C LEU A 114 -4.77 -3.58 4.93
N GLU A 115 -3.45 -3.78 5.15
CA GLU A 115 -2.42 -3.27 4.24
C GLU A 115 -2.63 -3.83 2.83
N LEU A 116 -2.97 -5.12 2.71
CA LEU A 116 -3.28 -5.74 1.43
C LEU A 116 -4.52 -5.11 0.76
N ALA A 117 -5.61 -4.87 1.53
CA ALA A 117 -6.81 -4.20 1.03
C ALA A 117 -6.50 -2.81 0.48
N LEU A 118 -5.68 -2.05 1.19
CA LEU A 118 -5.30 -0.69 0.81
C LEU A 118 -4.43 -0.70 -0.45
N TYR A 119 -3.43 -1.58 -0.54
CA TYR A 119 -2.55 -1.68 -1.72
C TYR A 119 -3.27 -2.16 -2.99
N LEU A 120 -4.27 -3.02 -2.83
CA LEU A 120 -5.10 -3.49 -3.95
C LEU A 120 -6.33 -2.60 -4.22
N HIS A 121 -6.43 -1.44 -3.55
CA HIS A 121 -7.56 -0.51 -3.67
C HIS A 121 -8.92 -1.17 -3.43
N LYS A 122 -8.97 -2.13 -2.51
CA LYS A 122 -10.18 -2.84 -2.08
C LYS A 122 -10.95 -1.99 -1.05
N GLN A 123 -11.56 -0.89 -1.50
CA GLN A 123 -12.18 0.11 -0.62
C GLN A 123 -13.24 -0.48 0.32
N LYS A 124 -14.09 -1.38 -0.18
CA LYS A 124 -15.15 -2.01 0.61
C LYS A 124 -14.54 -2.87 1.73
N SER A 125 -13.58 -3.72 1.39
CA SER A 125 -12.86 -4.56 2.34
C SER A 125 -12.10 -3.72 3.37
N ALA A 126 -11.39 -2.67 2.93
CA ALA A 126 -10.70 -1.76 3.82
C ALA A 126 -11.66 -1.04 4.78
N SER A 127 -12.82 -0.56 4.29
CA SER A 127 -13.84 0.11 5.12
C SER A 127 -14.37 -0.81 6.22
N VAL A 128 -14.66 -2.08 5.90
CA VAL A 128 -15.11 -3.06 6.90
C VAL A 128 -14.03 -3.29 7.96
N LEU A 129 -12.76 -3.48 7.54
CA LEU A 129 -11.64 -3.73 8.45
C LEU A 129 -11.31 -2.52 9.35
N MET A 130 -11.52 -1.30 8.86
CA MET A 130 -11.30 -0.07 9.64
C MET A 130 -12.50 0.29 10.53
N GLY A 131 -13.64 -0.38 10.39
CA GLY A 131 -14.86 -0.06 11.13
C GLY A 131 -15.44 1.32 10.82
N ALA A 132 -15.09 1.93 9.69
CA ALA A 132 -15.56 3.25 9.30
C ALA A 132 -15.68 3.37 7.78
N SER A 133 -16.80 3.94 7.33
CA SER A 133 -16.95 4.44 5.96
C SER A 133 -16.12 5.71 5.80
N ARG A 134 -14.85 5.61 5.47
CA ARG A 134 -14.03 6.75 5.06
C ARG A 134 -14.01 6.84 3.55
N CYS A 135 -15.09 7.31 2.97
CA CYS A 135 -15.05 7.93 1.66
C CYS A 135 -14.52 9.36 1.84
N CYS A 136 -13.21 9.51 1.97
CA CYS A 136 -12.60 10.83 1.83
C CYS A 136 -12.50 11.10 0.33
N GLY A 137 -13.31 12.00 -0.21
CA GLY A 137 -13.10 12.52 -1.55
C GLY A 137 -11.73 13.21 -1.66
N PHE A 138 -11.24 13.41 -2.88
CA PHE A 138 -9.95 14.03 -3.15
C PHE A 138 -9.75 15.36 -2.40
N PHE A 139 -10.83 16.14 -2.24
CA PHE A 139 -10.80 17.44 -1.57
C PHE A 139 -10.88 17.39 -0.03
N THR A 140 -10.96 16.22 0.56
CA THR A 140 -11.07 16.03 2.01
C THR A 140 -9.81 15.37 2.60
N GLN A 141 -8.65 15.67 2.02
CA GLN A 141 -7.37 15.15 2.52
C GLN A 141 -7.06 15.73 3.91
N PRO A 142 -6.61 14.91 4.85
CA PRO A 142 -6.18 15.43 6.14
C PRO A 142 -5.04 16.45 5.98
N ASN A 143 -5.11 17.54 6.74
CA ASN A 143 -4.08 18.60 6.77
C ASN A 143 -3.80 19.29 5.41
N VAL A 144 -4.70 19.17 4.43
CA VAL A 144 -4.58 19.85 3.14
C VAL A 144 -5.80 20.72 2.90
N GLU A 145 -5.58 22.00 2.68
CA GLU A 145 -6.60 22.97 2.29
C GLU A 145 -6.44 23.30 0.81
N PHE A 146 -7.55 23.21 0.06
CA PHE A 146 -7.60 23.60 -1.34
C PHE A 146 -8.24 24.97 -1.47
N GLU A 147 -7.53 25.89 -2.10
CA GLU A 147 -8.09 27.20 -2.43
C GLU A 147 -9.27 27.04 -3.40
N LYS A 148 -10.40 27.64 -3.10
CA LYS A 148 -11.57 27.62 -3.98
C LYS A 148 -11.25 28.33 -5.28
N ASN A 149 -11.33 27.61 -6.39
CA ASN A 149 -11.04 28.10 -7.72
C ASN A 149 -11.94 27.37 -8.73
N GLU A 150 -12.35 28.03 -9.80
CA GLU A 150 -13.16 27.44 -10.88
C GLU A 150 -12.50 26.22 -11.55
N TYR A 151 -11.16 26.15 -11.57
CA TYR A 151 -10.42 25.00 -12.10
C TYR A 151 -10.36 23.81 -11.14
N LEU A 152 -10.70 24.01 -9.87
CA LEU A 152 -10.68 22.92 -8.89
C LEU A 152 -11.71 21.85 -9.23
N GLU A 153 -12.89 22.24 -9.71
CA GLU A 153 -13.96 21.32 -10.10
C GLU A 153 -13.61 20.50 -11.35
N THR A 154 -12.63 20.95 -12.13
CA THR A 154 -12.16 20.23 -13.33
C THR A 154 -11.20 19.08 -12.99
N ILE A 155 -10.71 19.03 -11.76
CA ILE A 155 -9.78 17.98 -11.31
C ILE A 155 -10.56 16.71 -10.99
N GLN A 156 -10.60 15.80 -11.95
CA GLN A 156 -11.15 14.45 -11.77
C GLN A 156 -10.07 13.52 -11.24
N CYS A 157 -9.78 13.60 -9.94
CA CYS A 157 -8.77 12.75 -9.29
C CYS A 157 -9.29 12.20 -7.97
N GLU A 158 -9.21 10.89 -7.83
CA GLU A 158 -9.56 10.22 -6.58
C GLU A 158 -8.40 10.31 -5.57
N TYR A 159 -8.73 10.59 -4.31
CA TYR A 159 -7.71 10.64 -3.25
C TYR A 159 -7.19 9.26 -2.89
N LEU A 160 -5.86 9.15 -2.86
CA LEU A 160 -5.14 7.99 -2.34
C LEU A 160 -4.24 8.43 -1.17
N ALA A 161 -4.47 7.84 0.00
CA ALA A 161 -3.61 8.04 1.17
C ALA A 161 -2.24 7.38 0.99
N GLN A 162 -2.16 6.34 0.16
CA GLN A 162 -0.94 5.59 -0.15
C GLN A 162 -0.98 5.10 -1.60
N PRO A 163 0.17 4.74 -2.21
CA PRO A 163 0.18 4.18 -3.55
C PRO A 163 -0.52 2.82 -3.58
N ILE A 164 -1.18 2.51 -4.70
CA ILE A 164 -1.87 1.25 -4.96
C ILE A 164 -1.24 0.53 -6.14
N PHE A 165 -1.45 -0.77 -6.25
CA PHE A 165 -0.96 -1.59 -7.34
C PHE A 165 -2.09 -1.92 -8.31
N ASP A 166 -1.78 -1.89 -9.61
CA ASP A 166 -2.73 -2.19 -10.68
C ASP A 166 -3.27 -3.62 -10.58
N SER A 167 -2.48 -4.55 -10.07
CA SER A 167 -2.89 -5.94 -9.85
C SER A 167 -2.14 -6.59 -8.68
N LEU A 168 -2.68 -7.71 -8.19
CA LEU A 168 -2.01 -8.55 -7.19
C LEU A 168 -0.69 -9.12 -7.73
N ASP A 169 -0.69 -9.61 -8.98
CA ASP A 169 0.51 -10.17 -9.60
C ASP A 169 1.64 -9.15 -9.66
N LEU A 170 1.31 -7.89 -9.93
CA LEU A 170 2.28 -6.80 -9.92
C LEU A 170 2.82 -6.51 -8.52
N LEU A 171 1.95 -6.53 -7.50
CA LEU A 171 2.37 -6.38 -6.10
C LEU A 171 3.34 -7.49 -5.70
N ASP A 172 3.02 -8.76 -6.00
CA ASP A 172 3.84 -9.92 -5.68
C ASP A 172 5.18 -9.88 -6.43
N GLU A 173 5.17 -9.49 -7.71
CA GLU A 173 6.39 -9.32 -8.50
C GLU A 173 7.30 -8.25 -7.87
N ILE A 174 6.75 -7.10 -7.49
CA ILE A 174 7.51 -6.00 -6.89
C ILE A 174 8.06 -6.37 -5.52
N LEU A 175 7.27 -7.02 -4.67
CA LEU A 175 7.71 -7.49 -3.36
C LEU A 175 8.86 -8.49 -3.48
N THR A 176 8.72 -9.47 -4.37
CA THR A 176 9.75 -10.48 -4.64
C THR A 176 11.04 -9.84 -5.17
N ALA A 177 10.93 -8.95 -6.16
CA ALA A 177 12.08 -8.26 -6.75
C ALA A 177 12.76 -7.32 -5.74
N THR A 178 11.99 -6.66 -4.88
CA THR A 178 12.53 -5.77 -3.84
C THR A 178 13.24 -6.56 -2.75
N GLN A 179 12.66 -7.70 -2.33
CA GLN A 179 13.32 -8.59 -1.37
C GLN A 179 14.64 -9.14 -1.92
N LYS A 180 14.66 -9.55 -3.20
CA LYS A 180 15.89 -9.95 -3.88
C LYS A 180 16.90 -8.81 -3.89
N ALA A 181 16.52 -7.61 -4.30
CA ALA A 181 17.40 -6.44 -4.35
C ALA A 181 17.98 -6.08 -2.96
N LYS A 182 17.22 -6.33 -1.88
CA LYS A 182 17.72 -6.18 -0.51
C LYS A 182 18.78 -7.24 -0.18
N ASN A 183 18.50 -8.50 -0.50
CA ASN A 183 19.43 -9.61 -0.24
C ASN A 183 20.73 -9.49 -1.04
N ASP A 184 20.64 -8.95 -2.27
CA ASP A 184 21.77 -8.69 -3.17
C ASP A 184 22.49 -7.35 -2.84
N GLU A 185 22.15 -6.69 -1.72
CA GLU A 185 22.71 -5.41 -1.25
C GLU A 185 22.59 -4.25 -2.26
N ILE A 186 21.67 -4.36 -3.22
CA ILE A 186 21.40 -3.29 -4.21
C ILE A 186 20.69 -2.12 -3.54
N ILE A 187 19.87 -2.39 -2.51
CA ILE A 187 19.22 -1.38 -1.69
C ILE A 187 20.19 -0.89 -0.62
N THR A 188 20.61 0.37 -0.72
CA THR A 188 21.59 0.95 0.20
C THR A 188 21.03 1.08 1.62
N SER A 189 21.93 1.07 2.60
CA SER A 189 21.58 1.25 4.02
C SER A 189 20.79 2.52 4.28
N ASP A 190 21.11 3.63 3.59
CA ASP A 190 20.40 4.91 3.73
C ASP A 190 18.91 4.78 3.40
N ARG A 191 18.56 4.01 2.37
CA ARG A 191 17.15 3.79 1.98
C ARG A 191 16.40 2.97 3.00
N ILE A 192 17.07 1.97 3.58
CA ILE A 192 16.52 1.16 4.68
C ILE A 192 16.31 2.06 5.90
N TRP A 193 17.32 2.87 6.23
CA TRP A 193 17.23 3.83 7.34
C TRP A 193 16.10 4.84 7.16
N MET A 194 15.89 5.36 5.96
CA MET A 194 14.76 6.26 5.67
C MET A 194 13.41 5.59 5.96
N GLY A 195 13.24 4.32 5.56
CA GLY A 195 12.01 3.57 5.84
C GLY A 195 11.78 3.31 7.34
N VAL A 196 12.84 3.17 8.12
CA VAL A 196 12.77 3.02 9.58
C VAL A 196 12.53 4.37 10.27
N TYR A 197 13.25 5.40 9.85
CA TYR A 197 13.18 6.72 10.46
C TYR A 197 11.80 7.38 10.29
N TYR A 198 11.21 7.25 9.10
CA TYR A 198 9.89 7.78 8.77
C TYR A 198 8.77 6.73 8.84
N ASP A 199 8.94 5.63 9.60
CA ASP A 199 7.96 4.53 9.66
C ASP A 199 6.57 5.02 10.06
N LYS A 200 6.48 5.88 11.07
CA LYS A 200 5.22 6.41 11.59
C LYS A 200 4.53 7.33 10.58
N GLU A 201 5.29 8.23 9.96
CA GLU A 201 4.78 9.19 8.98
C GLU A 201 4.29 8.46 7.71
N ILE A 202 5.05 7.49 7.21
CA ILE A 202 4.66 6.67 6.06
C ILE A 202 3.41 5.84 6.38
N GLN A 203 3.35 5.24 7.57
CA GLN A 203 2.23 4.39 7.96
C GLN A 203 0.92 5.16 8.15
N GLN A 204 1.00 6.33 8.76
CA GLN A 204 -0.16 7.13 9.16
C GLN A 204 -0.48 8.26 8.19
N GLY A 205 0.39 8.54 7.22
CA GLY A 205 0.25 9.66 6.30
C GLY A 205 0.33 11.02 7.01
N ILE A 206 1.08 11.10 8.14
CA ILE A 206 1.20 12.35 8.91
C ILE A 206 2.20 13.26 8.21
N HIS A 207 1.74 14.43 7.81
CA HIS A 207 2.54 15.48 7.18
C HIS A 207 2.14 16.85 7.72
N PRO A 208 2.97 17.90 7.55
CA PRO A 208 2.64 19.29 7.90
C PRO A 208 1.38 19.77 7.16
N ARG A 209 0.76 20.82 7.65
CA ARG A 209 -0.38 21.44 6.98
C ARG A 209 0.06 22.08 5.65
N MET A 210 -0.75 21.86 4.61
CA MET A 210 -0.48 22.29 3.25
C MET A 210 -1.67 23.05 2.66
N ASN A 211 -1.38 24.03 1.82
CA ASN A 211 -2.36 24.72 0.98
C ASN A 211 -2.07 24.41 -0.48
N VAL A 212 -3.11 24.01 -1.22
CA VAL A 212 -3.04 23.88 -2.67
C VAL A 212 -3.73 25.08 -3.29
N ARG A 213 -2.99 25.85 -4.10
CA ARG A 213 -3.45 27.11 -4.71
C ARG A 213 -3.29 27.08 -6.20
N TRP A 214 -4.20 27.76 -6.91
CA TRP A 214 -4.07 28.01 -8.32
C TRP A 214 -3.02 29.09 -8.56
N ILE A 215 -2.10 28.85 -9.48
CA ILE A 215 -1.04 29.81 -9.85
C ILE A 215 -1.45 30.56 -11.11
N ASN A 216 -1.58 29.86 -12.23
CA ASN A 216 -2.03 30.37 -13.51
C ASN A 216 -2.31 29.22 -14.49
N GLU A 217 -2.81 29.53 -15.69
CA GLU A 217 -3.16 28.53 -16.71
C GLU A 217 -1.95 27.73 -17.24
N GLU A 218 -0.74 28.28 -17.19
CA GLU A 218 0.45 27.60 -17.70
C GLU A 218 1.04 26.59 -16.71
N ILE A 219 0.91 26.85 -15.40
CA ILE A 219 1.51 26.06 -14.32
C ILE A 219 0.44 25.17 -13.68
N GLY A 220 -0.78 25.68 -13.56
CA GLY A 220 -1.86 25.04 -12.81
C GLY A 220 -1.75 25.31 -11.31
N PHE A 221 -1.90 24.27 -10.51
CA PHE A 221 -1.82 24.34 -9.05
C PHE A 221 -0.38 24.24 -8.55
N GLY A 222 -0.17 24.78 -7.34
CA GLY A 222 1.05 24.61 -6.57
C GLY A 222 0.74 24.29 -5.10
N VAL A 223 1.68 23.67 -4.42
CA VAL A 223 1.60 23.33 -2.99
C VAL A 223 2.39 24.33 -2.18
N TYR A 224 1.79 24.84 -1.11
CA TYR A 224 2.38 25.84 -0.23
C TYR A 224 2.37 25.34 1.20
N ALA A 225 3.41 25.63 1.96
CA ALA A 225 3.46 25.36 3.39
C ALA A 225 2.40 26.21 4.10
N ALA A 226 1.50 25.59 4.86
CA ALA A 226 0.49 26.29 5.70
C ALA A 226 0.98 26.45 7.14
N GLU A 227 2.22 26.06 7.41
CA GLU A 227 2.96 26.25 8.66
C GLU A 227 4.46 26.16 8.38
N ARG A 228 5.29 26.58 9.33
CA ARG A 228 6.74 26.45 9.23
C ARG A 228 7.15 24.98 9.24
N ILE A 229 7.94 24.56 8.24
CA ILE A 229 8.46 23.20 8.09
C ILE A 229 9.97 23.22 8.40
N LEU A 230 10.40 22.41 9.35
CA LEU A 230 11.82 22.29 9.71
C LEU A 230 12.58 21.42 8.70
N PRO A 231 13.93 21.51 8.62
CA PRO A 231 14.73 20.64 7.79
C PRO A 231 14.57 19.17 8.14
N CYS A 232 14.73 18.28 7.15
CA CYS A 232 14.64 16.82 7.30
C CYS A 232 13.28 16.30 7.78
N LEU A 233 12.20 17.08 7.63
CA LEU A 233 10.86 16.59 7.92
C LEU A 233 10.24 15.88 6.71
N TYR A 234 9.47 14.84 7.00
CA TYR A 234 8.58 14.21 6.03
C TYR A 234 7.49 15.20 5.61
N VAL A 235 7.36 15.41 4.31
CA VAL A 235 6.42 16.37 3.72
C VAL A 235 5.20 15.66 3.13
N GLY A 236 5.38 14.43 2.70
CA GLY A 236 4.32 13.61 2.09
C GLY A 236 4.91 12.49 1.25
N GLU A 237 4.04 11.65 0.71
CA GLU A 237 4.42 10.59 -0.21
C GLU A 237 3.78 10.81 -1.56
N TYR A 238 4.51 10.52 -2.64
CA TYR A 238 3.94 10.54 -3.98
C TYR A 238 3.06 9.31 -4.16
N THR A 239 1.75 9.52 -4.23
CA THR A 239 0.76 8.44 -4.37
C THR A 239 0.15 8.42 -5.76
N GLY A 240 -0.30 7.26 -6.17
CA GLY A 240 -0.90 6.99 -7.48
C GLY A 240 -0.99 5.49 -7.72
N VAL A 241 -1.29 5.11 -8.95
CA VAL A 241 -1.34 3.71 -9.38
C VAL A 241 0.04 3.27 -9.84
N ILE A 242 0.59 2.25 -9.17
CA ILE A 242 1.82 1.60 -9.58
C ILE A 242 1.49 0.64 -10.72
N GLN A 243 2.14 0.83 -11.85
CA GLN A 243 1.92 0.03 -13.06
C GLN A 243 3.24 -0.19 -13.81
N GLU A 244 3.28 -1.21 -14.67
CA GLU A 244 4.39 -1.40 -15.58
C GLU A 244 4.42 -0.24 -16.58
N ARG A 245 5.63 0.28 -16.83
CA ARG A 245 5.82 1.36 -17.78
C ARG A 245 5.40 0.93 -19.18
N LYS A 246 4.44 1.61 -19.77
CA LYS A 246 3.98 1.36 -21.13
C LYS A 246 5.11 1.59 -22.15
N SER A 247 4.99 0.96 -23.29
CA SER A 247 5.97 1.11 -24.40
C SER A 247 6.30 2.59 -24.65
N LYS A 248 7.53 2.88 -25.05
CA LYS A 248 8.03 4.23 -25.39
C LYS A 248 7.17 5.03 -26.39
N HIS A 249 6.26 4.35 -27.10
CA HIS A 249 5.35 4.98 -28.07
C HIS A 249 4.05 5.50 -27.47
N ILE A 250 3.75 5.18 -26.21
CA ILE A 250 2.56 5.68 -25.50
C ILE A 250 3.00 6.86 -24.64
N LYS A 251 2.41 8.03 -24.88
CA LYS A 251 2.65 9.23 -24.07
C LYS A 251 2.18 8.96 -22.64
N GLU A 252 3.14 8.94 -21.71
CA GLU A 252 2.86 8.88 -20.29
C GLU A 252 2.17 10.18 -19.83
N SER A 253 1.40 10.09 -18.74
CA SER A 253 0.80 11.28 -18.14
C SER A 253 1.88 12.21 -17.58
N ASN A 254 1.54 13.48 -17.42
CA ASN A 254 2.45 14.45 -16.80
C ASN A 254 2.69 14.17 -15.30
N TYR A 255 1.90 13.28 -14.73
CA TYR A 255 1.91 12.88 -13.33
C TYR A 255 2.56 11.51 -13.12
N CYS A 256 3.28 10.98 -14.13
CA CYS A 256 4.03 9.75 -14.02
C CYS A 256 5.43 10.00 -13.45
N ILE A 257 5.78 9.31 -12.38
CA ILE A 257 7.13 9.28 -11.81
C ILE A 257 7.67 7.84 -11.85
N ARG A 258 8.97 7.69 -12.11
CA ARG A 258 9.62 6.39 -12.02
C ARG A 258 9.51 5.84 -10.58
N TYR A 259 8.99 4.63 -10.44
CA TYR A 259 8.68 4.06 -9.13
C TYR A 259 9.92 3.69 -8.31
N THR A 260 10.99 3.19 -8.93
CA THR A 260 12.19 2.77 -8.21
C THR A 260 13.43 3.45 -8.72
N SER A 261 14.37 3.68 -7.84
CA SER A 261 15.72 4.18 -8.17
C SER A 261 16.74 3.06 -8.36
N TRP A 262 16.37 1.80 -8.08
CA TRP A 262 17.18 0.61 -8.36
C TRP A 262 16.55 -0.24 -9.46
N SER A 263 17.36 -1.13 -10.04
CA SER A 263 16.90 -2.03 -11.09
C SER A 263 16.07 -3.17 -10.47
N MET A 264 14.90 -3.40 -11.03
CA MET A 264 14.01 -4.52 -10.70
C MET A 264 13.92 -5.47 -11.91
N GLY A 265 15.06 -5.87 -12.48
CA GLY A 265 15.12 -6.67 -13.69
C GLY A 265 14.98 -5.85 -14.97
N LYS A 266 14.34 -6.42 -16.00
CA LYS A 266 14.17 -5.78 -17.32
C LYS A 266 12.99 -4.80 -17.37
N ARG A 267 12.01 -4.97 -16.48
CA ARG A 267 10.80 -4.15 -16.44
C ARG A 267 11.05 -2.83 -15.72
N GLN A 268 10.33 -1.81 -16.13
CA GLN A 268 10.32 -0.50 -15.48
C GLN A 268 8.93 -0.23 -14.96
N TYR A 269 8.84 0.30 -13.76
CA TYR A 269 7.58 0.63 -13.10
C TYR A 269 7.50 2.13 -12.86
N VAL A 270 6.27 2.64 -12.91
CA VAL A 270 5.94 4.04 -12.67
C VAL A 270 4.79 4.13 -11.66
N ILE A 271 4.72 5.25 -10.95
CA ILE A 271 3.51 5.69 -10.25
C ILE A 271 2.84 6.72 -11.13
N ASP A 272 1.60 6.48 -11.51
CA ASP A 272 0.76 7.42 -12.25
C ASP A 272 -0.29 8.03 -11.33
N ALA A 273 -0.18 9.33 -11.07
CA ALA A 273 -1.10 10.10 -10.25
C ALA A 273 -2.13 10.90 -11.07
N GLN A 274 -2.40 10.53 -12.34
CA GLN A 274 -3.33 11.28 -13.18
C GLN A 274 -4.77 11.22 -12.67
N ASN A 275 -5.29 10.02 -12.42
CA ASN A 275 -6.67 9.79 -12.04
C ASN A 275 -6.85 9.52 -10.55
N MET A 276 -5.80 9.07 -9.88
CA MET A 276 -5.78 8.74 -8.46
C MET A 276 -4.46 9.20 -7.86
N GLY A 277 -4.51 9.91 -6.73
CA GLY A 277 -3.32 10.43 -6.07
C GLY A 277 -3.63 11.33 -4.89
N ASN A 278 -2.65 12.11 -4.46
CA ASN A 278 -2.82 13.08 -3.39
C ASN A 278 -2.26 14.45 -3.79
N PHE A 279 -2.20 15.38 -2.83
CA PHE A 279 -1.75 16.75 -3.07
C PHE A 279 -0.33 16.84 -3.65
N THR A 280 0.54 15.86 -3.40
CA THR A 280 1.94 15.90 -3.85
C THR A 280 2.09 15.96 -5.37
N ARG A 281 1.05 15.55 -6.12
CA ARG A 281 1.03 15.67 -7.59
C ARG A 281 1.09 17.12 -8.08
N PHE A 282 0.74 18.08 -7.23
CA PHE A 282 0.76 19.52 -7.54
C PHE A 282 2.08 20.20 -7.11
N ILE A 283 3.05 19.47 -6.59
CA ILE A 283 4.36 20.04 -6.27
C ILE A 283 5.11 20.30 -7.56
N ASN A 284 5.49 21.56 -7.77
CA ASN A 284 6.11 22.02 -9.01
C ASN A 284 7.64 21.83 -9.01
N HIS A 285 8.22 22.02 -10.19
CA HIS A 285 9.66 21.97 -10.37
C HIS A 285 10.34 23.30 -9.98
N SER A 286 11.56 23.16 -9.43
CA SER A 286 12.52 24.26 -9.34
C SER A 286 13.95 23.74 -9.51
N ASP A 287 14.83 24.57 -10.10
CA ASP A 287 16.27 24.31 -10.14
C ASP A 287 16.94 24.57 -8.78
N THR A 288 16.25 25.29 -7.88
CA THR A 288 16.65 25.52 -6.47
C THR A 288 15.56 24.97 -5.54
N PRO A 289 15.40 23.64 -5.48
CA PRO A 289 14.30 23.00 -4.76
C PRO A 289 14.47 23.15 -3.25
N ASN A 290 13.35 23.23 -2.51
CA ASN A 290 13.33 23.23 -1.05
C ASN A 290 12.94 21.88 -0.43
N ILE A 291 12.47 20.91 -1.27
CA ILE A 291 12.23 19.54 -0.87
C ILE A 291 12.90 18.57 -1.85
N SER A 292 13.16 17.35 -1.42
CA SER A 292 13.71 16.27 -2.24
C SER A 292 12.77 15.06 -2.27
N LEU A 293 12.61 14.47 -3.45
CA LEU A 293 11.94 13.18 -3.62
C LEU A 293 12.98 12.08 -3.43
N VAL A 294 12.78 11.24 -2.42
CA VAL A 294 13.66 10.12 -2.09
C VAL A 294 12.90 8.79 -2.13
N CYS A 295 13.62 7.71 -2.46
CA CYS A 295 13.05 6.38 -2.48
C CYS A 295 13.48 5.65 -1.19
N ALA A 296 12.57 5.52 -0.23
CA ALA A 296 12.75 4.76 0.99
C ALA A 296 12.40 3.28 0.76
N TYR A 297 13.08 2.37 1.49
CA TYR A 297 12.67 0.97 1.60
C TYR A 297 11.85 0.81 2.87
N TRP A 298 10.58 0.53 2.73
CA TRP A 298 9.67 0.40 3.86
C TRP A 298 8.87 -0.89 3.77
N ARG A 299 9.05 -1.81 4.74
CA ARG A 299 8.29 -3.06 4.88
C ARG A 299 8.19 -3.88 3.58
N GLY A 300 9.30 -4.01 2.85
CA GLY A 300 9.37 -4.78 1.61
C GLY A 300 9.04 -4.02 0.34
N LEU A 301 8.62 -2.75 0.44
CA LEU A 301 8.22 -1.93 -0.71
C LEU A 301 9.06 -0.66 -0.84
N PRO A 302 9.34 -0.22 -2.07
CA PRO A 302 9.78 1.14 -2.33
C PRO A 302 8.68 2.14 -1.98
N ARG A 303 9.03 3.24 -1.31
CA ARG A 303 8.12 4.36 -1.02
C ARG A 303 8.78 5.65 -1.50
N LEU A 304 8.07 6.43 -2.30
CA LEU A 304 8.56 7.70 -2.83
C LEU A 304 8.09 8.83 -1.92
N ILE A 305 8.96 9.26 -1.02
CA ILE A 305 8.65 10.27 0.00
C ILE A 305 9.35 11.59 -0.29
N PHE A 306 8.68 12.68 0.04
CA PHE A 306 9.25 14.02 0.01
C PHE A 306 9.78 14.40 1.40
N ILE A 307 10.99 14.95 1.41
CA ILE A 307 11.70 15.40 2.62
C ILE A 307 12.14 16.84 2.42
N SER A 308 11.95 17.69 3.43
CA SER A 308 12.44 19.08 3.39
C SER A 308 13.97 19.13 3.41
N LEU A 309 14.56 19.92 2.51
CA LEU A 309 16.01 20.11 2.42
C LEU A 309 16.51 21.21 3.37
N GLN A 310 15.64 22.15 3.70
CA GLN A 310 15.93 23.32 4.51
C GLN A 310 14.67 23.71 5.28
N GLU A 311 14.79 24.72 6.13
CA GLU A 311 13.63 25.34 6.75
C GLU A 311 12.79 26.03 5.69
N ILE A 312 11.47 25.74 5.70
CA ILE A 312 10.50 26.32 4.76
C ILE A 312 9.52 27.17 5.57
N PRO A 313 9.54 28.51 5.41
CA PRO A 313 8.59 29.40 6.07
C PRO A 313 7.15 29.13 5.60
N GLU A 314 6.18 29.45 6.46
CA GLU A 314 4.77 29.48 6.09
C GLU A 314 4.54 30.36 4.84
N GLY A 315 3.65 29.95 3.96
CA GLY A 315 3.34 30.62 2.71
C GLY A 315 4.32 30.36 1.57
N THR A 316 5.43 29.64 1.81
CA THR A 316 6.41 29.32 0.78
C THR A 316 5.93 28.15 -0.08
N GLN A 317 6.09 28.24 -1.39
CA GLN A 317 5.78 27.14 -2.32
C GLN A 317 6.79 26.01 -2.15
N LEU A 318 6.28 24.76 -2.11
CA LEU A 318 7.10 23.56 -2.15
C LEU A 318 7.47 23.23 -3.58
N THR A 319 8.76 22.96 -3.80
CA THR A 319 9.29 22.62 -5.13
C THR A 319 10.35 21.54 -5.04
N PHE A 320 10.43 20.67 -6.08
CA PHE A 320 11.49 19.67 -6.19
C PHE A 320 12.07 19.60 -7.62
N ASP A 321 13.24 19.00 -7.78
CA ASP A 321 13.81 18.78 -9.11
C ASP A 321 13.15 17.58 -9.77
N TYR A 322 12.45 17.79 -10.89
CA TYR A 322 11.83 16.72 -11.69
C TYR A 322 12.88 15.81 -12.36
N GLY A 323 14.13 16.26 -12.41
CA GLY A 323 15.25 15.53 -12.98
C GLY A 323 15.33 15.61 -14.52
N LYS A 324 16.51 15.31 -15.03
CA LYS A 324 16.82 15.42 -16.47
C LYS A 324 15.93 14.54 -17.36
N THR A 325 15.44 13.42 -16.86
CA THR A 325 14.61 12.47 -17.62
C THR A 325 13.26 13.07 -17.97
N PHE A 326 12.63 13.78 -17.04
CA PHE A 326 11.36 14.46 -17.28
C PHE A 326 11.45 15.47 -18.44
N TRP A 327 12.49 16.29 -18.43
CA TRP A 327 12.69 17.34 -19.46
C TRP A 327 13.04 16.76 -20.84
N LYS A 328 13.74 15.64 -20.91
CA LYS A 328 13.97 14.93 -22.17
C LYS A 328 12.70 14.37 -22.81
N GLN A 329 11.72 13.98 -22.00
CA GLN A 329 10.44 13.43 -22.46
C GLN A 329 9.38 14.51 -22.72
N SER A 330 9.59 15.70 -22.22
CA SER A 330 8.69 16.86 -22.37
C SER A 330 9.40 18.08 -22.98
N PRO A 331 10.00 17.96 -24.19
CA PRO A 331 10.82 19.02 -24.78
C PRO A 331 10.05 20.33 -25.07
N HIS A 332 8.71 20.26 -25.14
CA HIS A 332 7.87 21.43 -25.38
C HIS A 332 7.47 22.17 -24.08
N LYS A 333 7.80 21.64 -22.92
CA LYS A 333 7.58 22.33 -21.65
C LYS A 333 8.77 23.25 -21.36
N VAL A 334 8.49 24.51 -21.22
CA VAL A 334 9.52 25.50 -20.82
C VAL A 334 9.93 25.16 -19.38
N LYS A 335 11.23 24.92 -19.18
CA LYS A 335 11.82 24.79 -17.85
C LYS A 335 11.74 26.17 -17.20
N ARG A 336 10.81 26.37 -16.30
CA ARG A 336 10.64 27.63 -15.58
C ARG A 336 11.03 27.41 -14.12
N ASN A 337 11.94 28.22 -13.63
CA ASN A 337 12.18 28.35 -12.20
C ASN A 337 11.02 29.18 -11.63
N ILE A 338 10.25 28.60 -10.75
CA ILE A 338 9.19 29.25 -10.00
C ILE A 338 9.78 29.77 -8.70
#